data_a63d187efc5426d09bec6882adee113e
#
_entry.id   a63d187efc5426d09bec6882adee113e
#
_cell.length_a   1.000
_cell.length_b   1.000
_cell.length_c   1.000
_cell.angle_alpha   90.00
_cell.angle_beta   90.00
_cell.angle_gamma   90.00
#
_symmetry.space_group_name_H-M   'P 1'
#
loop_
_entity.id
_entity.type
_entity.pdbx_description
1 polymer ?
#
loop_
_entity_poly.entity_id
_entity_poly.type
_entity_poly.pdbx_seq_one_letter_code
_entity_poly.pdbx_strand_id
1 'polypeptide(L)'
;MYIEHCLKEDLLDIRTTYMGSKGSCFWVAEADECVVGTVAARPSDEQEGELMLKRMSVRKDYRGLGVAKALCQAVICFAQQQGCRAVVLNTLMVQDEARLMYERVGFEKYRDDVLPTVYGRLANVTISKYRYGVPRRS
;
A
#
# COMPACT_ATOMS: atom_id res chain seq x y z
N MET A 1 16.38 -1.12 8.46
CA MET A 1 15.87 -0.29 9.57
C MET A 1 14.60 -0.90 10.11
N TYR A 2 14.50 -0.97 11.40
CA TYR A 2 13.39 -1.60 12.09
C TYR A 2 12.44 -0.52 12.59
N ILE A 3 11.18 -0.59 12.17
CA ILE A 3 10.15 0.28 12.69
C ILE A 3 9.15 -0.58 13.44
N GLU A 4 9.06 -0.36 14.72
CA GLU A 4 8.13 -1.09 15.54
C GLU A 4 6.80 -0.35 15.58
N HIS A 5 5.80 -0.97 14.95
CA HIS A 5 4.42 -0.54 15.12
C HIS A 5 3.72 -1.60 15.93
N CYS A 6 3.58 -1.35 17.20
CA CYS A 6 2.78 -2.24 18.01
C CYS A 6 1.32 -2.01 17.70
N LEU A 7 0.71 -2.93 17.02
CA LEU A 7 -0.72 -2.98 16.99
C LEU A 7 -1.20 -3.36 18.40
N LYS A 8 -2.43 -2.99 18.70
CA LYS A 8 -3.00 -3.22 20.04
C LYS A 8 -2.97 -4.68 20.46
N GLU A 9 -2.87 -5.58 19.52
CA GLU A 9 -2.84 -7.02 19.78
C GLU A 9 -1.44 -7.54 20.04
N ASP A 10 -0.42 -6.70 19.90
CA ASP A 10 0.98 -7.03 20.17
C ASP A 10 1.51 -8.27 19.45
N LEU A 11 0.79 -8.72 18.43
CA LEU A 11 1.16 -9.93 17.70
C LEU A 11 1.77 -9.64 16.34
N LEU A 12 1.80 -8.36 15.95
CA LEU A 12 2.23 -7.98 14.62
C LEU A 12 3.42 -7.03 14.69
N ASP A 13 4.55 -7.48 14.15
CA ASP A 13 5.74 -6.66 13.99
C ASP A 13 5.87 -6.25 12.53
N ILE A 14 6.14 -4.98 12.30
CA ILE A 14 6.38 -4.48 10.94
C ILE A 14 7.82 -4.01 10.83
N ARG A 15 8.54 -4.59 9.88
CA ARG A 15 9.93 -4.24 9.61
C ARG A 15 10.05 -3.57 8.28
N THR A 16 10.92 -2.57 8.20
CA THR A 16 11.18 -1.83 6.97
C THR A 16 12.56 -2.18 6.46
N THR A 17 12.65 -2.49 5.18
CA THR A 17 13.92 -2.72 4.50
C THR A 17 14.01 -1.75 3.34
N TYR A 18 15.14 -1.05 3.23
CA TYR A 18 15.38 -0.19 2.09
C TYR A 18 15.76 -1.03 0.89
N MET A 19 15.13 -0.71 -0.24
CA MET A 19 15.49 -1.32 -1.52
C MET A 19 16.67 -0.56 -2.11
N GLY A 20 17.31 -1.11 -3.13
CA GLY A 20 18.49 -0.49 -3.73
C GLY A 20 18.21 0.86 -4.39
N SER A 21 16.99 1.18 -4.73
CA SER A 21 16.61 2.45 -5.33
C SER A 21 16.35 3.49 -4.26
N LYS A 22 16.83 4.71 -4.51
CA LYS A 22 16.64 5.81 -3.58
C LYS A 22 15.15 6.09 -3.38
N GLY A 23 14.71 6.17 -2.12
CA GLY A 23 13.33 6.47 -1.77
C GLY A 23 12.38 5.27 -1.86
N SER A 24 12.90 4.08 -2.13
CA SER A 24 12.09 2.86 -2.20
C SER A 24 12.26 2.05 -0.94
N CYS A 25 11.16 1.51 -0.43
CA CYS A 25 11.15 0.70 0.78
C CYS A 25 10.26 -0.52 0.60
N PHE A 26 10.53 -1.50 1.42
CA PHE A 26 9.77 -2.73 1.48
C PHE A 26 9.46 -3.01 2.94
N TRP A 27 8.20 -3.33 3.23
CA TRP A 27 7.75 -3.63 4.59
C TRP A 27 7.28 -5.06 4.68
N VAL A 28 7.63 -5.68 5.78
CA VAL A 28 7.24 -7.05 6.08
C VAL A 28 6.50 -7.05 7.41
N ALA A 29 5.32 -7.63 7.43
CA ALA A 29 4.57 -7.85 8.65
C ALA A 29 4.77 -9.27 9.12
N GLU A 30 5.16 -9.45 10.37
CA GLU A 30 5.38 -10.76 10.97
C GLU A 30 4.43 -10.95 12.15
N ALA A 31 3.88 -12.14 12.24
CA ALA A 31 3.09 -12.58 13.37
C ALA A 31 3.46 -14.03 13.66
N ASP A 32 3.61 -14.37 14.95
CA ASP A 32 3.96 -15.74 15.36
C ASP A 32 5.19 -16.27 14.63
N GLU A 33 6.20 -15.40 14.46
CA GLU A 33 7.47 -15.71 13.80
C GLU A 33 7.35 -16.03 12.32
N CYS A 34 6.20 -15.73 11.71
CA CYS A 34 5.97 -15.97 10.29
C CYS A 34 5.68 -14.64 9.58
N VAL A 35 6.12 -14.55 8.33
CA VAL A 35 5.75 -13.42 7.48
C VAL A 35 4.30 -13.59 7.05
N VAL A 36 3.45 -12.65 7.41
CA VAL A 36 2.02 -12.72 7.12
C VAL A 36 1.55 -11.67 6.13
N GLY A 37 2.39 -10.68 5.85
CA GLY A 37 2.05 -9.66 4.87
C GLY A 37 3.28 -8.90 4.42
N THR A 38 3.18 -8.33 3.22
CA THR A 38 4.25 -7.52 2.63
C THR A 38 3.65 -6.38 1.83
N VAL A 39 4.41 -5.31 1.69
CA VAL A 39 4.07 -4.20 0.81
C VAL A 39 5.34 -3.49 0.40
N ALA A 40 5.34 -2.92 -0.79
CA ALA A 40 6.45 -2.11 -1.27
C ALA A 40 5.96 -0.71 -1.61
N ALA A 41 6.86 0.24 -1.60
CA ALA A 41 6.56 1.60 -2.04
C ALA A 41 7.79 2.19 -2.73
N ARG A 42 7.53 2.98 -3.74
CA ARG A 42 8.57 3.66 -4.51
C ARG A 42 8.06 5.03 -4.93
N PRO A 43 8.97 5.96 -5.27
CA PRO A 43 8.51 7.25 -5.80
C PRO A 43 7.64 7.04 -7.04
N SER A 44 6.57 7.81 -7.15
CA SER A 44 5.67 7.71 -8.28
C SER A 44 6.36 8.23 -9.56
N ASP A 45 6.16 7.50 -10.66
CA ASP A 45 6.64 7.94 -11.97
C ASP A 45 5.73 8.99 -12.59
N GLU A 46 4.49 9.08 -12.11
CA GLU A 46 3.49 9.98 -12.70
C GLU A 46 3.57 11.39 -12.15
N GLN A 47 3.95 11.53 -10.89
CA GLN A 47 3.96 12.84 -10.26
C GLN A 47 5.01 12.92 -9.17
N GLU A 48 5.83 13.96 -9.23
CA GLU A 48 6.87 14.20 -8.24
C GLU A 48 6.26 14.48 -6.87
N GLY A 49 6.90 13.99 -5.84
CA GLY A 49 6.44 14.20 -4.46
C GLY A 49 5.40 13.21 -4.01
N GLU A 50 5.08 12.21 -4.82
CA GLU A 50 4.14 11.16 -4.44
C GLU A 50 4.83 9.83 -4.33
N LEU A 51 4.38 9.02 -3.40
CA LEU A 51 4.89 7.67 -3.17
C LEU A 51 3.85 6.67 -3.66
N MET A 52 4.29 5.71 -4.48
CA MET A 52 3.39 4.69 -5.00
C MET A 52 3.51 3.41 -4.20
N LEU A 53 2.39 2.99 -3.63
CA LEU A 53 2.26 1.74 -2.91
C LEU A 53 2.06 0.61 -3.92
N LYS A 54 2.82 -0.47 -3.76
CA LYS A 54 2.78 -1.60 -4.68
C LYS A 54 2.85 -2.93 -3.94
N ARG A 55 2.33 -3.95 -4.59
CA ARG A 55 2.52 -5.34 -4.17
C ARG A 55 2.08 -5.62 -2.75
N MET A 56 0.95 -5.05 -2.36
CA MET A 56 0.34 -5.39 -1.09
C MET A 56 -0.09 -6.87 -1.13
N SER A 57 0.38 -7.63 -0.17
CA SER A 57 0.03 -9.04 -0.07
C SER A 57 -0.14 -9.42 1.40
N VAL A 58 -1.21 -10.13 1.70
CA VAL A 58 -1.49 -10.62 3.05
C VAL A 58 -1.86 -12.08 2.95
N ARG A 59 -1.27 -12.90 3.81
CA ARG A 59 -1.60 -14.32 3.86
C ARG A 59 -3.09 -14.50 4.04
N LYS A 60 -3.64 -15.48 3.36
CA LYS A 60 -5.07 -15.71 3.32
C LYS A 60 -5.67 -15.93 4.71
N ASP A 61 -4.97 -16.66 5.56
CA ASP A 61 -5.43 -16.95 6.92
C ASP A 61 -5.28 -15.77 7.89
N TYR A 62 -4.62 -14.71 7.46
CA TYR A 62 -4.46 -13.48 8.25
C TYR A 62 -5.24 -12.30 7.68
N ARG A 63 -6.08 -12.54 6.70
CA ARG A 63 -6.94 -11.48 6.16
C ARG A 63 -8.06 -11.15 7.14
N GLY A 64 -8.47 -9.89 7.15
CA GLY A 64 -9.49 -9.42 8.06
C GLY A 64 -8.99 -9.12 9.47
N LEU A 65 -7.69 -9.25 9.72
CA LEU A 65 -7.09 -9.03 11.03
C LEU A 65 -6.31 -7.72 11.13
N GLY A 66 -6.46 -6.84 10.14
CA GLY A 66 -5.83 -5.53 10.16
C GLY A 66 -4.39 -5.50 9.67
N VAL A 67 -3.87 -6.57 9.10
CA VAL A 67 -2.49 -6.61 8.59
C VAL A 67 -2.30 -5.62 7.45
N ALA A 68 -3.18 -5.63 6.46
CA ALA A 68 -3.09 -4.72 5.33
C ALA A 68 -3.21 -3.27 5.77
N LYS A 69 -4.12 -2.99 6.70
CA LYS A 69 -4.27 -1.65 7.25
C LYS A 69 -2.99 -1.17 7.93
N ALA A 70 -2.36 -2.04 8.73
CA ALA A 70 -1.12 -1.71 9.41
C ALA A 70 0.01 -1.44 8.42
N LEU A 71 0.10 -2.24 7.36
CA LEU A 71 1.10 -2.02 6.30
C LEU A 71 0.85 -0.70 5.57
N CYS A 72 -0.39 -0.37 5.26
CA CYS A 72 -0.74 0.93 4.68
C CYS A 72 -0.31 2.08 5.58
N GLN A 73 -0.56 1.96 6.86
CA GLN A 73 -0.19 3.00 7.82
C GLN A 73 1.32 3.17 7.92
N ALA A 74 2.07 2.09 7.81
CA ALA A 74 3.52 2.16 7.80
C ALA A 74 4.03 2.90 6.56
N VAL A 75 3.43 2.65 5.40
CA VAL A 75 3.78 3.36 4.16
C VAL A 75 3.45 4.85 4.28
N ILE A 76 2.28 5.19 4.82
CA ILE A 76 1.87 6.58 5.00
C ILE A 76 2.83 7.30 5.96
N CYS A 77 3.21 6.64 7.06
CA CYS A 77 4.17 7.18 8.01
C CYS A 77 5.50 7.49 7.34
N PHE A 78 5.98 6.55 6.53
CA PHE A 78 7.22 6.74 5.76
C PHE A 78 7.09 7.91 4.80
N ALA A 79 5.97 8.01 4.08
CA ALA A 79 5.72 9.12 3.17
C ALA A 79 5.77 10.46 3.90
N GLN A 80 5.17 10.53 5.08
CA GLN A 80 5.20 11.73 5.89
C GLN A 80 6.62 12.10 6.32
N GLN A 81 7.41 11.11 6.72
CA GLN A 81 8.81 11.32 7.11
C GLN A 81 9.65 11.80 5.95
N GLN A 82 9.37 11.34 4.74
CA GLN A 82 10.10 11.72 3.53
C GLN A 82 9.62 13.03 2.94
N GLY A 83 8.60 13.64 3.51
CA GLY A 83 8.05 14.88 2.97
C GLY A 83 7.21 14.68 1.71
N CYS A 84 6.76 13.48 1.44
CA CYS A 84 5.85 13.22 0.33
C CYS A 84 4.49 13.84 0.62
N ARG A 85 3.83 14.34 -0.41
CA ARG A 85 2.50 14.96 -0.22
C ARG A 85 1.36 13.99 -0.37
N ALA A 86 1.59 12.82 -0.96
CA ALA A 86 0.53 11.83 -1.12
C ALA A 86 1.12 10.44 -1.30
N VAL A 87 0.29 9.45 -0.98
CA VAL A 87 0.53 8.05 -1.32
C VAL A 87 -0.53 7.66 -2.35
N VAL A 88 -0.12 7.07 -3.44
CA VAL A 88 -1.03 6.65 -4.51
C VAL A 88 -0.92 5.14 -4.71
N LEU A 89 -1.96 4.55 -5.24
CA LEU A 89 -1.98 3.14 -5.58
C LEU A 89 -2.94 2.88 -6.73
N ASN A 90 -2.68 1.79 -7.43
CA ASN A 90 -3.54 1.30 -8.48
C ASN A 90 -4.06 -0.07 -8.08
N THR A 91 -5.33 -0.33 -8.31
CA THR A 91 -5.93 -1.61 -7.98
C THR A 91 -6.89 -2.05 -9.07
N LEU A 92 -6.97 -3.34 -9.28
CA LEU A 92 -7.96 -3.91 -10.21
C LEU A 92 -9.33 -3.92 -9.54
N MET A 93 -10.36 -3.70 -10.33
CA MET A 93 -11.73 -3.58 -9.80
C MET A 93 -12.27 -4.84 -9.13
N VAL A 94 -11.65 -5.98 -9.36
CA VAL A 94 -12.19 -7.25 -8.87
C VAL A 94 -11.96 -7.52 -7.39
N GLN A 95 -11.26 -6.63 -6.68
CA GLN A 95 -10.90 -6.87 -5.29
C GLN A 95 -11.66 -5.93 -4.35
N ASP A 96 -12.92 -6.26 -4.09
CA ASP A 96 -13.77 -5.42 -3.25
C ASP A 96 -13.25 -5.27 -1.82
N GLU A 97 -12.70 -6.34 -1.24
CA GLU A 97 -12.17 -6.28 0.12
C GLU A 97 -11.01 -5.30 0.23
N ALA A 98 -10.09 -5.34 -0.74
CA ALA A 98 -8.96 -4.42 -0.77
C ALA A 98 -9.45 -2.98 -0.95
N ARG A 99 -10.41 -2.76 -1.84
CA ARG A 99 -10.98 -1.44 -2.06
C ARG A 99 -11.58 -0.86 -0.78
N LEU A 100 -12.38 -1.65 -0.08
CA LEU A 100 -13.00 -1.20 1.16
C LEU A 100 -11.95 -0.88 2.22
N MET A 101 -10.90 -1.67 2.31
CA MET A 101 -9.82 -1.42 3.25
C MET A 101 -9.11 -0.11 2.94
N TYR A 102 -8.77 0.14 1.68
CA TYR A 102 -8.12 1.39 1.30
C TYR A 102 -9.00 2.60 1.60
N GLU A 103 -10.30 2.49 1.32
CA GLU A 103 -11.23 3.57 1.60
C GLU A 103 -11.35 3.85 3.10
N ARG A 104 -11.33 2.80 3.92
CA ARG A 104 -11.38 2.96 5.37
C ARG A 104 -10.12 3.61 5.94
N VAL A 105 -8.98 3.38 5.33
CA VAL A 105 -7.74 4.05 5.73
C VAL A 105 -7.77 5.53 5.36
N GLY A 106 -8.53 5.89 4.34
CA GLY A 106 -8.68 7.27 3.91
C GLY A 106 -8.26 7.54 2.48
N PHE A 107 -7.97 6.50 1.71
CA PHE A 107 -7.70 6.66 0.28
C PHE A 107 -8.99 7.00 -0.46
N GLU A 108 -8.87 7.88 -1.44
CA GLU A 108 -9.99 8.27 -2.29
C GLU A 108 -9.68 7.91 -3.73
N LYS A 109 -10.67 7.32 -4.39
CA LYS A 109 -10.55 7.03 -5.81
C LYS A 109 -10.64 8.35 -6.59
N TYR A 110 -9.67 8.60 -7.45
CA TYR A 110 -9.67 9.81 -8.24
C TYR A 110 -9.74 9.54 -9.74
N ARG A 111 -9.55 8.31 -10.18
CA ARG A 111 -9.55 8.00 -11.59
C ARG A 111 -9.77 6.50 -11.83
N ASP A 112 -10.48 6.19 -12.91
CA ASP A 112 -10.56 4.84 -13.45
C ASP A 112 -9.97 4.87 -14.86
N ASP A 113 -9.00 3.98 -15.11
CA ASP A 113 -8.43 3.83 -16.43
C ASP A 113 -8.81 2.44 -16.96
N VAL A 114 -9.20 2.40 -18.22
CA VAL A 114 -9.51 1.14 -18.88
C VAL A 114 -8.33 0.76 -19.74
N LEU A 115 -7.73 -0.41 -19.45
CA LEU A 115 -6.64 -0.93 -20.26
C LEU A 115 -7.22 -1.87 -21.30
N PRO A 116 -7.04 -1.59 -22.61
CA PRO A 116 -7.44 -2.54 -23.63
C PRO A 116 -6.60 -3.81 -23.51
N THR A 117 -7.25 -4.95 -23.60
CA THR A 117 -6.51 -6.21 -23.56
C THR A 117 -5.78 -6.40 -24.88
N VAL A 118 -4.55 -6.91 -24.80
CA VAL A 118 -3.70 -7.08 -25.96
C VAL A 118 -4.28 -8.06 -26.97
N TYR A 119 -5.09 -8.99 -26.50
CA TYR A 119 -5.58 -10.07 -27.34
C TYR A 119 -7.00 -9.86 -27.85
N GLY A 120 -7.64 -8.77 -27.52
CA GLY A 120 -8.98 -8.44 -28.06
C GLY A 120 -10.09 -9.41 -27.70
N ARG A 121 -9.81 -10.42 -26.90
CA ARG A 121 -10.78 -11.46 -26.55
C ARG A 121 -11.45 -11.23 -25.21
N LEU A 122 -10.82 -10.46 -24.35
CA LEU A 122 -11.29 -10.25 -23.01
C LEU A 122 -11.89 -8.87 -22.90
N ALA A 123 -12.79 -8.71 -21.94
CA ALA A 123 -13.30 -7.41 -21.61
C ALA A 123 -12.13 -6.50 -21.18
N ASN A 124 -12.31 -5.23 -21.35
CA ASN A 124 -11.34 -4.25 -20.88
C ASN A 124 -11.14 -4.38 -19.38
N VAL A 125 -9.90 -4.27 -18.94
CA VAL A 125 -9.56 -4.31 -17.53
C VAL A 125 -9.58 -2.87 -17.01
N THR A 126 -10.34 -2.63 -15.96
CA THR A 126 -10.40 -1.32 -15.33
C THR A 126 -9.42 -1.28 -14.17
N ILE A 127 -8.58 -0.26 -14.15
CA ILE A 127 -7.67 0.02 -13.06
C ILE A 127 -8.18 1.25 -12.33
N SER A 128 -8.44 1.11 -11.05
CA SER A 128 -8.86 2.21 -10.21
C SER A 128 -7.65 2.81 -9.51
N LYS A 129 -7.53 4.12 -9.57
CA LYS A 129 -6.42 4.86 -8.96
C LYS A 129 -6.90 5.56 -7.71
N TYR A 130 -6.19 5.34 -6.62
CA TYR A 130 -6.52 5.89 -5.32
C TYR A 130 -5.39 6.77 -4.81
N ARG A 131 -5.76 7.76 -4.02
CA ARG A 131 -4.81 8.72 -3.47
C ARG A 131 -5.14 9.01 -2.01
N TYR A 132 -4.10 9.06 -1.20
CA TYR A 132 -4.18 9.50 0.20
C TYR A 132 -3.31 10.75 0.34
N GLY A 133 -3.93 11.88 0.68
CA GLY A 133 -3.19 13.11 0.94
C GLY A 133 -2.48 13.03 2.28
N VAL A 134 -1.15 13.14 2.27
CA VAL A 134 -0.35 13.02 3.49
C VAL A 134 -0.38 14.38 4.21
N PRO A 135 -0.79 14.43 5.49
CA PRO A 135 -0.78 15.69 6.22
C PRO A 135 0.63 16.21 6.37
N ARG A 136 0.77 17.53 6.31
CA ARG A 136 2.06 18.16 6.56
C ARG A 136 2.41 18.02 8.03
N ARG A 137 3.66 17.70 8.28
CA ARG A 137 4.18 17.80 9.65
C ARG A 137 4.27 19.26 10.03
N SER A 138 3.64 19.58 11.11
CA SER A 138 3.76 20.91 11.67
C SER A 138 4.99 21.00 12.57
#